data_af16959dc53b44f3350bff0f822c60ed
#
_entry.id   af16959dc53b44f3350bff0f822c60ed
#
_cell.length_a   1.000
_cell.length_b   1.000
_cell.length_c   1.000
_cell.angle_alpha   90.00
_cell.angle_beta   90.00
_cell.angle_gamma   90.00
#
_symmetry.space_group_name_H-M   'P 1'
#
loop_
_entity.id
_entity.type
_entity.pdbx_description
1 polymer ?
#
loop_
_entity_poly.entity_id
_entity_poly.type
_entity_poly.pdbx_seq_one_letter_code
_entity_poly.pdbx_strand_id
1 'polypeptide(L)'
;DCLLSRGLGDVYKRQNNYMGRANGFFIVVPEWRSFFEEKDKRRDVAVCTYRYTWNATKKEHVKEERSAGSWYVGKWRREWMPKDSWNKNINYADVNYCPLRYADVVLMAAEAYNETGTDREKAWRLLNSVRTRAEATSITEENYEEMMSARKKTHNLTFIDDSTPEGKFRTVLYWERGLELAFEGQRKYDLLRWGVLGKALKLFGEASSVNQKENKPYPAYRNFTEGKHELFPIPLKEMQSNPKLNGMNNNGY
;
A
#
# COMPACT_ATOMS: atom_id res chain seq x y z
N ASP A 1 -15.11 -0.03 4.40
CA ASP A 1 -15.03 -0.31 5.85
C ASP A 1 -15.04 -1.80 6.17
N CYS A 2 -15.75 -2.62 5.42
CA CYS A 2 -15.75 -4.08 5.59
C CYS A 2 -14.41 -4.74 5.21
N LEU A 3 -13.59 -4.08 4.40
CA LEU A 3 -12.26 -4.55 3.99
C LEU A 3 -11.21 -4.43 5.10
N LEU A 4 -11.34 -3.43 5.97
CA LEU A 4 -10.38 -3.17 7.04
C LEU A 4 -10.63 -4.08 8.25
N SER A 5 -11.88 -4.29 8.67
CA SER A 5 -12.19 -5.14 9.83
C SER A 5 -12.03 -6.64 9.55
N ARG A 6 -12.17 -7.08 8.30
CA ARG A 6 -11.92 -8.47 7.88
C ARG A 6 -10.52 -8.69 7.29
N GLY A 7 -9.89 -7.64 6.75
CA GLY A 7 -8.57 -7.72 6.13
C GLY A 7 -7.41 -7.85 7.09
N LEU A 8 -7.53 -7.34 8.30
CA LEU A 8 -6.47 -7.40 9.32
C LEU A 8 -6.20 -8.81 9.85
N GLY A 9 -7.16 -9.73 9.73
CA GLY A 9 -6.97 -11.14 10.08
C GLY A 9 -6.66 -12.05 8.90
N ASP A 10 -6.70 -11.53 7.68
CA ASP A 10 -6.75 -12.34 6.45
C ASP A 10 -5.39 -12.54 5.76
N VAL A 11 -4.30 -12.29 6.47
CA VAL A 11 -2.95 -12.23 5.90
C VAL A 11 -2.42 -13.58 5.40
N TYR A 12 -3.11 -14.68 5.67
CA TYR A 12 -2.62 -16.02 5.34
C TYR A 12 -3.68 -16.92 4.71
N LYS A 13 -3.87 -16.85 3.39
CA LYS A 13 -4.70 -17.87 2.72
C LYS A 13 -3.98 -19.20 2.63
N ARG A 14 -4.67 -20.29 3.07
CA ARG A 14 -4.22 -21.69 3.05
C ARG A 14 -3.10 -22.03 4.03
N GLN A 15 -2.97 -21.32 5.12
CA GLN A 15 -2.32 -21.94 6.26
C GLN A 15 -3.35 -22.78 6.99
N ASN A 16 -2.93 -23.99 7.42
CA ASN A 16 -3.65 -24.75 8.40
C ASN A 16 -4.12 -23.80 9.52
N ASN A 17 -5.22 -24.11 10.17
CA ASN A 17 -5.75 -23.36 11.31
C ASN A 17 -4.79 -23.28 12.52
N TYR A 18 -3.48 -23.33 12.25
CA TYR A 18 -2.42 -23.36 13.26
C TYR A 18 -2.43 -22.12 14.17
N MET A 19 -2.66 -20.95 13.60
CA MET A 19 -2.73 -19.68 14.34
C MET A 19 -4.11 -19.01 14.24
N GLY A 20 -5.10 -19.70 13.67
CA GLY A 20 -6.42 -19.18 13.36
C GLY A 20 -6.65 -18.98 11.85
N ARG A 21 -7.87 -18.60 11.50
CA ARG A 21 -8.29 -18.47 10.10
C ARG A 21 -7.65 -17.27 9.43
N ALA A 22 -7.16 -17.46 8.21
CA ALA A 22 -6.72 -16.40 7.34
C ALA A 22 -7.23 -16.67 5.92
N ASN A 23 -8.05 -15.76 5.37
CA ASN A 23 -8.71 -15.98 4.08
C ASN A 23 -7.83 -15.59 2.89
N GLY A 24 -6.85 -14.70 3.08
CA GLY A 24 -5.89 -14.26 2.07
C GLY A 24 -6.56 -13.69 0.83
N PHE A 25 -7.47 -12.75 0.99
CA PHE A 25 -8.15 -12.10 -0.12
C PHE A 25 -7.24 -11.24 -0.98
N PHE A 26 -6.11 -10.78 -0.42
CA PHE A 26 -5.21 -9.86 -1.07
C PHE A 26 -3.86 -10.51 -1.37
N ILE A 27 -3.61 -10.77 -2.64
CA ILE A 27 -2.31 -11.19 -3.15
C ILE A 27 -1.51 -9.95 -3.48
N VAL A 28 -0.26 -9.92 -3.06
CA VAL A 28 0.66 -8.82 -3.38
C VAL A 28 1.19 -9.00 -4.79
N VAL A 29 1.14 -7.94 -5.58
CA VAL A 29 1.80 -7.91 -6.88
C VAL A 29 3.32 -7.99 -6.65
N PRO A 30 4.03 -8.96 -7.27
CA PRO A 30 5.44 -9.20 -7.00
C PRO A 30 6.35 -7.98 -7.16
N GLU A 31 6.08 -7.16 -8.16
CA GLU A 31 6.81 -5.93 -8.42
C GLU A 31 6.78 -4.96 -7.24
N TRP A 32 5.73 -5.00 -6.42
CA TRP A 32 5.64 -4.13 -5.25
C TRP A 32 6.80 -4.36 -4.26
N ARG A 33 7.22 -5.61 -4.09
CA ARG A 33 8.36 -5.96 -3.24
C ARG A 33 9.68 -5.43 -3.79
N SER A 34 9.84 -5.34 -5.12
CA SER A 34 11.05 -4.83 -5.76
C SER A 34 11.23 -3.30 -5.64
N PHE A 35 10.19 -2.57 -5.21
CA PHE A 35 10.33 -1.13 -4.94
C PHE A 35 11.00 -0.82 -3.60
N PHE A 36 11.11 -1.80 -2.72
CA PHE A 36 11.92 -1.67 -1.51
C PHE A 36 13.38 -1.96 -1.81
N GLU A 37 14.30 -1.23 -1.16
CA GLU A 37 15.71 -1.60 -1.14
C GLU A 37 15.90 -2.94 -0.41
N GLU A 38 16.95 -3.69 -0.73
CA GLU A 38 17.19 -4.99 -0.08
C GLU A 38 17.34 -4.88 1.43
N LYS A 39 17.98 -3.82 1.89
CA LYS A 39 18.19 -3.54 3.32
C LYS A 39 16.99 -2.91 4.02
N ASP A 40 15.96 -2.47 3.27
CA ASP A 40 14.76 -1.86 3.84
C ASP A 40 13.95 -2.92 4.62
N LYS A 41 13.93 -2.81 5.93
CA LYS A 41 13.23 -3.76 6.82
C LYS A 41 11.73 -3.83 6.58
N ARG A 42 11.14 -2.79 5.99
CA ARG A 42 9.71 -2.79 5.64
C ARG A 42 9.36 -3.79 4.54
N ARG A 43 10.32 -4.13 3.67
CA ARG A 43 10.13 -5.08 2.57
C ARG A 43 9.54 -6.40 3.05
N ASP A 44 10.18 -7.00 4.03
CA ASP A 44 9.80 -8.32 4.52
C ASP A 44 8.71 -8.26 5.60
N VAL A 45 8.45 -7.07 6.14
CA VAL A 45 7.27 -6.79 6.98
C VAL A 45 6.02 -6.60 6.13
N ALA A 46 6.11 -5.80 5.06
CA ALA A 46 4.96 -5.48 4.21
C ALA A 46 4.51 -6.66 3.33
N VAL A 47 5.45 -7.49 2.87
CA VAL A 47 5.18 -8.62 1.98
C VAL A 47 5.57 -9.93 2.65
N CYS A 48 4.59 -10.82 2.82
CA CYS A 48 4.82 -12.16 3.32
C CYS A 48 5.07 -13.13 2.18
N THR A 49 6.28 -13.69 2.13
CA THR A 49 6.74 -14.58 1.05
C THR A 49 6.62 -16.07 1.41
N TYR A 50 6.21 -16.41 2.62
CA TYR A 50 6.17 -17.78 3.13
C TYR A 50 4.80 -18.14 3.69
N ARG A 51 4.65 -19.44 3.98
CA ARG A 51 3.54 -20.02 4.76
C ARG A 51 4.07 -20.96 5.83
N TYR A 52 3.24 -21.30 6.78
CA TYR A 52 3.52 -22.41 7.71
C TYR A 52 2.92 -23.71 7.18
N THR A 53 3.70 -24.78 7.16
CA THR A 53 3.27 -26.13 6.79
C THR A 53 3.66 -27.11 7.89
N TRP A 54 2.86 -28.15 8.07
CA TRP A 54 3.19 -29.21 8.99
C TRP A 54 4.34 -30.06 8.44
N ASN A 55 5.42 -30.15 9.20
CA ASN A 55 6.53 -31.06 8.91
C ASN A 55 6.39 -32.33 9.75
N ALA A 56 6.03 -33.45 9.11
CA ALA A 56 5.79 -34.73 9.79
C ALA A 56 7.05 -35.30 10.48
N THR A 57 8.23 -35.05 9.91
CA THR A 57 9.52 -35.52 10.46
C THR A 57 9.87 -34.77 11.74
N LYS A 58 9.73 -33.44 11.73
CA LYS A 58 10.02 -32.58 12.87
C LYS A 58 8.87 -32.51 13.86
N LYS A 59 7.68 -32.96 13.48
CA LYS A 59 6.43 -32.85 14.26
C LYS A 59 6.12 -31.40 14.69
N GLU A 60 6.39 -30.44 13.80
CA GLU A 60 6.18 -29.02 14.04
C GLU A 60 5.75 -28.30 12.75
N HIS A 61 5.19 -27.09 12.90
CA HIS A 61 4.94 -26.22 11.75
C HIS A 61 6.21 -25.43 11.38
N VAL A 62 6.64 -25.56 10.13
CA VAL A 62 7.83 -24.87 9.59
C VAL A 62 7.44 -23.85 8.55
N LYS A 63 8.27 -22.81 8.39
CA LYS A 63 8.13 -21.84 7.32
C LYS A 63 8.55 -22.47 5.98
N GLU A 64 7.70 -22.31 4.99
CA GLU A 64 7.93 -22.74 3.61
C GLU A 64 7.77 -21.54 2.68
N GLU A 65 8.81 -21.22 1.92
CA GLU A 65 8.78 -20.13 0.94
C GLU A 65 7.78 -20.40 -0.18
N ARG A 66 7.23 -19.32 -0.73
CA ARG A 66 6.22 -19.36 -1.78
C ARG A 66 6.72 -18.67 -3.04
N SER A 67 6.21 -19.12 -4.19
CA SER A 67 6.45 -18.44 -5.45
C SER A 67 5.87 -17.01 -5.43
N ALA A 68 6.49 -16.10 -6.18
CA ALA A 68 6.14 -14.69 -6.22
C ALA A 68 4.65 -14.41 -6.49
N GLY A 69 3.98 -15.20 -7.34
CA GLY A 69 2.53 -15.06 -7.58
C GLY A 69 1.62 -15.51 -6.43
N SER A 70 2.19 -15.90 -5.29
CA SER A 70 1.47 -16.38 -4.11
C SER A 70 1.88 -15.67 -2.83
N TRP A 71 2.46 -14.47 -2.93
CA TRP A 71 2.79 -13.62 -1.79
C TRP A 71 1.57 -12.85 -1.30
N TYR A 72 1.54 -12.59 -0.01
CA TYR A 72 0.42 -11.92 0.66
C TYR A 72 0.88 -10.69 1.43
N VAL A 73 -0.09 -9.86 1.80
CA VAL A 73 0.14 -8.75 2.71
C VAL A 73 0.75 -9.26 4.01
N GLY A 74 1.88 -8.69 4.40
CA GLY A 74 2.68 -9.14 5.54
C GLY A 74 2.48 -8.33 6.82
N LYS A 75 1.88 -7.17 6.78
CA LYS A 75 1.50 -6.43 7.99
C LYS A 75 0.43 -7.21 8.75
N TRP A 76 0.37 -7.10 10.08
CA TRP A 76 -0.62 -7.79 10.93
C TRP A 76 -0.57 -9.33 10.87
N ARG A 77 0.63 -9.92 10.87
CA ARG A 77 0.80 -11.37 10.89
C ARG A 77 0.38 -11.96 12.22
N ARG A 78 -0.39 -13.06 12.18
CA ARG A 78 -0.82 -13.78 13.38
C ARG A 78 0.35 -14.33 14.19
N GLU A 79 1.48 -14.61 13.57
CA GLU A 79 2.70 -15.06 14.28
C GLU A 79 3.27 -14.02 15.25
N TRP A 80 2.88 -12.75 15.10
CA TRP A 80 3.28 -11.66 16.01
C TRP A 80 2.33 -11.49 17.19
N MET A 81 1.19 -12.18 17.16
CA MET A 81 0.25 -12.19 18.28
C MET A 81 0.79 -13.09 19.41
N PRO A 82 0.42 -12.83 20.66
CA PRO A 82 0.71 -13.76 21.76
C PRO A 82 0.21 -15.17 21.44
N LYS A 83 1.03 -16.19 21.72
CA LYS A 83 0.70 -17.58 21.39
C LYS A 83 -0.58 -18.07 22.03
N ASP A 84 -0.90 -17.57 23.21
CA ASP A 84 -2.12 -17.89 23.95
C ASP A 84 -3.38 -17.28 23.30
N SER A 85 -3.25 -16.32 22.40
CA SER A 85 -4.35 -15.82 21.55
C SER A 85 -4.59 -16.66 20.29
N TRP A 86 -3.64 -17.53 19.90
CA TRP A 86 -3.78 -18.36 18.71
C TRP A 86 -4.95 -19.34 18.89
N ASN A 87 -5.80 -19.44 17.88
CA ASN A 87 -6.95 -20.35 17.86
C ASN A 87 -8.02 -20.17 18.96
N LYS A 88 -7.88 -19.20 19.88
CA LYS A 88 -8.96 -18.89 20.84
C LYS A 88 -10.23 -18.48 20.13
N ASN A 89 -10.10 -17.72 19.06
CA ASN A 89 -11.20 -17.44 18.15
C ASN A 89 -10.69 -17.47 16.70
N ILE A 90 -11.19 -18.44 15.95
CA ILE A 90 -10.75 -18.67 14.58
C ILE A 90 -11.02 -17.47 13.64
N ASN A 91 -12.04 -16.67 13.93
CA ASN A 91 -12.50 -15.57 13.07
C ASN A 91 -11.98 -14.20 13.50
N TYR A 92 -11.37 -14.07 14.67
CA TYR A 92 -10.89 -12.80 15.20
C TYR A 92 -9.38 -12.84 15.45
N ALA A 93 -8.75 -11.69 15.35
CA ALA A 93 -7.35 -11.51 15.67
C ALA A 93 -7.23 -10.33 16.65
N ASP A 94 -6.31 -10.46 17.63
CA ASP A 94 -6.00 -9.37 18.57
C ASP A 94 -5.12 -8.32 17.88
N VAL A 95 -5.69 -7.67 16.88
CA VAL A 95 -5.03 -6.64 16.08
C VAL A 95 -5.93 -5.44 15.97
N ASN A 96 -5.45 -4.29 16.46
CA ASN A 96 -6.16 -3.02 16.35
C ASN A 96 -5.87 -2.36 15.00
N TYR A 97 -6.92 -1.84 14.38
CA TYR A 97 -6.76 -0.95 13.24
C TYR A 97 -6.24 0.41 13.71
N CYS A 98 -5.20 0.90 13.06
CA CYS A 98 -4.63 2.22 13.32
C CYS A 98 -4.98 3.16 12.15
N PRO A 99 -5.98 4.02 12.31
CA PRO A 99 -6.42 4.93 11.24
C PRO A 99 -5.38 6.01 10.93
N LEU A 100 -4.58 6.40 11.92
CA LEU A 100 -3.51 7.38 11.81
C LEU A 100 -2.34 6.97 12.71
N ARG A 101 -1.13 7.04 12.19
CA ARG A 101 0.08 6.75 12.95
C ARG A 101 1.17 7.80 12.72
N TYR A 102 2.13 7.86 13.64
CA TYR A 102 3.13 8.92 13.66
C TYR A 102 3.90 9.08 12.34
N ALA A 103 4.25 7.99 11.65
CA ALA A 103 4.93 8.07 10.37
C ALA A 103 4.10 8.79 9.29
N ASP A 104 2.77 8.62 9.29
CA ASP A 104 1.88 9.35 8.39
C ASP A 104 1.92 10.86 8.70
N VAL A 105 1.83 11.24 9.98
CA VAL A 105 1.93 12.65 10.43
C VAL A 105 3.27 13.25 10.01
N VAL A 106 4.37 12.53 10.19
CA VAL A 106 5.71 12.97 9.75
C VAL A 106 5.77 13.22 8.26
N LEU A 107 5.22 12.31 7.44
CA LEU A 107 5.20 12.45 5.99
C LEU A 107 4.25 13.57 5.53
N MET A 108 3.13 13.79 6.21
CA MET A 108 2.25 14.94 5.97
C MET A 108 2.96 16.26 6.28
N ALA A 109 3.69 16.34 7.39
CA ALA A 109 4.48 17.53 7.73
C ALA A 109 5.60 17.77 6.71
N ALA A 110 6.28 16.71 6.27
CA ALA A 110 7.32 16.80 5.22
C ALA A 110 6.75 17.36 3.92
N GLU A 111 5.57 16.87 3.51
CA GLU A 111 4.85 17.37 2.34
C GLU A 111 4.50 18.86 2.51
N ALA A 112 3.94 19.25 3.66
CA ALA A 112 3.55 20.63 3.91
C ALA A 112 4.75 21.61 3.83
N TYR A 113 5.91 21.23 4.38
CA TYR A 113 7.12 22.04 4.27
C TYR A 113 7.60 22.20 2.83
N ASN A 114 7.51 21.15 2.02
CA ASN A 114 7.85 21.21 0.59
C ASN A 114 6.88 22.12 -0.18
N GLU A 115 5.57 21.92 0.01
CA GLU A 115 4.54 22.64 -0.73
C GLU A 115 4.48 24.13 -0.39
N THR A 116 4.76 24.50 0.85
CA THR A 116 4.83 25.90 1.28
C THR A 116 6.17 26.58 0.94
N GLY A 117 7.19 25.77 0.63
CA GLY A 117 8.56 26.29 0.41
C GLY A 117 9.21 26.91 1.65
N THR A 118 8.62 26.74 2.84
CA THR A 118 9.09 27.42 4.06
C THR A 118 10.37 26.82 4.63
N ASP A 119 10.59 25.51 4.49
CA ASP A 119 11.80 24.82 4.97
C ASP A 119 11.97 23.49 4.24
N ARG A 120 12.57 23.54 3.06
CA ARG A 120 12.79 22.35 2.23
C ARG A 120 13.78 21.37 2.88
N GLU A 121 14.77 21.87 3.56
CA GLU A 121 15.73 21.02 4.28
C GLU A 121 15.01 20.19 5.37
N LYS A 122 14.09 20.81 6.09
CA LYS A 122 13.26 20.13 7.08
C LYS A 122 12.33 19.09 6.42
N ALA A 123 11.78 19.39 5.24
CA ALA A 123 10.99 18.40 4.47
C ALA A 123 11.80 17.13 4.21
N TRP A 124 13.00 17.25 3.66
CA TRP A 124 13.90 16.12 3.41
C TRP A 124 14.30 15.38 4.72
N ARG A 125 14.61 16.13 5.76
CA ARG A 125 14.97 15.56 7.07
C ARG A 125 13.84 14.73 7.67
N LEU A 126 12.60 15.21 7.61
CA LEU A 126 11.42 14.48 8.07
C LEU A 126 11.17 13.21 7.25
N LEU A 127 11.19 13.30 5.93
CA LEU A 127 11.04 12.15 5.05
C LEU A 127 12.13 11.09 5.33
N ASN A 128 13.37 11.53 5.42
CA ASN A 128 14.50 10.64 5.69
C ASN A 128 14.47 10.05 7.11
N SER A 129 13.83 10.66 8.08
CA SER A 129 13.65 10.05 9.40
C SER A 129 12.84 8.75 9.34
N VAL A 130 11.83 8.70 8.45
CA VAL A 130 11.04 7.48 8.19
C VAL A 130 11.90 6.42 7.49
N ARG A 131 12.71 6.82 6.51
CA ARG A 131 13.61 5.93 5.77
C ARG A 131 14.70 5.35 6.67
N THR A 132 15.36 6.19 7.44
CA THR A 132 16.44 5.78 8.35
C THR A 132 15.96 4.79 9.41
N ARG A 133 14.76 5.01 9.97
CA ARG A 133 14.14 4.05 10.90
C ARG A 133 14.00 2.65 10.26
N ALA A 134 13.75 2.60 8.97
CA ALA A 134 13.58 1.36 8.19
C ALA A 134 14.89 0.82 7.61
N GLU A 135 16.03 1.44 7.91
CA GLU A 135 17.36 1.15 7.35
C GLU A 135 17.43 1.34 5.82
N ALA A 136 16.49 2.08 5.23
CA ALA A 136 16.57 2.49 3.84
C ALA A 136 17.54 3.67 3.67
N THR A 137 18.13 3.81 2.49
CA THR A 137 19.06 4.88 2.16
C THR A 137 18.36 6.23 2.20
N SER A 138 18.96 7.24 2.84
CA SER A 138 18.47 8.61 2.76
C SER A 138 18.55 9.13 1.33
N ILE A 139 17.52 9.88 0.93
CA ILE A 139 17.45 10.52 -0.38
C ILE A 139 17.53 12.03 -0.20
N THR A 140 18.36 12.67 -1.02
CA THR A 140 18.56 14.12 -1.06
C THR A 140 18.41 14.60 -2.50
N GLU A 141 18.43 15.91 -2.72
CA GLU A 141 18.43 16.46 -4.09
C GLU A 141 19.65 16.03 -4.89
N GLU A 142 20.81 15.87 -4.23
CA GLU A 142 22.07 15.50 -4.87
C GLU A 142 22.09 14.06 -5.36
N ASN A 143 21.54 13.10 -4.58
CA ASN A 143 21.51 11.69 -4.95
C ASN A 143 20.19 11.25 -5.61
N TYR A 144 19.26 12.17 -5.86
CA TYR A 144 17.92 11.89 -6.39
C TYR A 144 17.95 11.07 -7.69
N GLU A 145 18.76 11.47 -8.66
CA GLU A 145 18.81 10.81 -9.96
C GLU A 145 19.31 9.37 -9.87
N GLU A 146 20.30 9.12 -9.05
CA GLU A 146 20.81 7.78 -8.77
C GLU A 146 19.71 6.93 -8.12
N MET A 147 19.14 7.43 -7.02
CA MET A 147 18.16 6.71 -6.21
C MET A 147 16.83 6.44 -6.93
N MET A 148 16.44 7.30 -7.87
CA MET A 148 15.19 7.14 -8.63
C MET A 148 15.41 6.44 -9.98
N SER A 149 16.63 6.23 -10.45
CA SER A 149 16.95 5.72 -11.78
C SER A 149 16.23 4.40 -12.13
N ALA A 150 16.23 3.44 -11.22
CA ALA A 150 15.59 2.13 -11.43
C ALA A 150 14.04 2.28 -11.54
N ARG A 151 13.45 3.12 -10.69
CA ARG A 151 12.00 3.37 -10.71
C ARG A 151 11.59 4.16 -11.94
N LYS A 152 12.38 5.16 -12.38
CA LYS A 152 12.15 5.90 -13.62
C LYS A 152 12.14 5.01 -14.85
N LYS A 153 12.97 3.96 -14.90
CA LYS A 153 13.00 3.02 -16.03
C LYS A 153 11.74 2.17 -16.14
N THR A 154 11.12 1.81 -15.05
CA THR A 154 9.98 0.88 -15.02
C THR A 154 8.64 1.55 -14.76
N HIS A 155 8.63 2.59 -13.93
CA HIS A 155 7.43 3.29 -13.46
C HIS A 155 7.70 4.80 -13.40
N ASN A 156 7.97 5.41 -14.55
CA ASN A 156 8.22 6.85 -14.62
C ASN A 156 6.94 7.64 -14.32
N LEU A 157 6.98 8.48 -13.28
CA LEU A 157 5.86 9.32 -12.86
C LEU A 157 5.76 10.57 -13.75
N THR A 158 5.39 10.41 -15.02
CA THR A 158 5.28 11.51 -15.99
C THR A 158 4.26 12.59 -15.60
N PHE A 159 3.46 12.33 -14.59
CA PHE A 159 2.48 13.27 -14.04
C PHE A 159 3.01 14.12 -12.88
N ILE A 160 4.27 13.96 -12.50
CA ILE A 160 5.00 14.82 -11.55
C ILE A 160 6.18 15.43 -12.32
N ASP A 161 6.24 16.75 -12.35
CA ASP A 161 7.38 17.46 -12.94
C ASP A 161 8.55 17.44 -11.95
N ASP A 162 9.49 16.51 -12.13
CA ASP A 162 10.67 16.35 -11.29
C ASP A 162 11.91 17.13 -11.80
N SER A 163 11.72 18.05 -12.73
CA SER A 163 12.76 19.00 -13.13
C SER A 163 13.03 20.06 -12.05
N THR A 164 12.06 20.28 -11.16
CA THR A 164 12.14 21.23 -10.06
C THR A 164 12.50 20.53 -8.73
N PRO A 165 13.13 21.25 -7.77
CA PRO A 165 13.40 20.70 -6.44
C PRO A 165 12.14 20.22 -5.71
N GLU A 166 11.05 20.95 -5.82
CA GLU A 166 9.73 20.58 -5.27
C GLU A 166 9.22 19.28 -5.90
N GLY A 167 9.35 19.16 -7.20
CA GLY A 167 8.90 17.98 -7.94
C GLY A 167 9.75 16.74 -7.66
N LYS A 168 11.07 16.90 -7.49
CA LYS A 168 11.94 15.80 -7.00
C LYS A 168 11.46 15.29 -5.65
N PHE A 169 11.18 16.20 -4.72
CA PHE A 169 10.66 15.82 -3.41
C PHE A 169 9.29 15.12 -3.53
N ARG A 170 8.35 15.67 -4.31
CA ARG A 170 7.02 15.04 -4.56
C ARG A 170 7.16 13.63 -5.11
N THR A 171 8.10 13.41 -6.03
CA THR A 171 8.38 12.09 -6.59
C THR A 171 8.85 11.11 -5.51
N VAL A 172 9.78 11.51 -4.65
CA VAL A 172 10.24 10.67 -3.55
C VAL A 172 9.12 10.43 -2.54
N LEU A 173 8.36 11.46 -2.18
CA LEU A 173 7.23 11.36 -1.26
C LEU A 173 6.13 10.43 -1.80
N TYR A 174 5.83 10.49 -3.10
CA TYR A 174 4.89 9.58 -3.76
C TYR A 174 5.25 8.12 -3.49
N TRP A 175 6.52 7.76 -3.66
CA TRP A 175 7.00 6.42 -3.40
C TRP A 175 7.06 6.11 -1.91
N GLU A 176 7.59 7.02 -1.11
CA GLU A 176 7.79 6.79 0.33
C GLU A 176 6.48 6.57 1.09
N ARG A 177 5.46 7.40 0.82
CA ARG A 177 4.12 7.17 1.38
C ARG A 177 3.53 5.83 0.92
N GLY A 178 3.72 5.47 -0.34
CA GLY A 178 3.28 4.19 -0.87
C GLY A 178 3.93 2.99 -0.19
N LEU A 179 5.23 3.07 0.11
CA LEU A 179 5.99 2.00 0.77
C LEU A 179 5.71 1.96 2.28
N GLU A 180 5.76 3.11 2.94
CA GLU A 180 5.55 3.21 4.39
C GLU A 180 4.13 2.83 4.80
N LEU A 181 3.13 3.33 4.09
CA LEU A 181 1.71 3.12 4.39
C LEU A 181 1.08 1.99 3.56
N ALA A 182 1.92 1.14 2.95
CA ALA A 182 1.48 0.01 2.15
C ALA A 182 0.44 -0.83 2.91
N PHE A 183 -0.67 -1.14 2.25
CA PHE A 183 -1.76 -1.98 2.75
C PHE A 183 -2.55 -1.42 3.95
N GLU A 184 -2.35 -0.17 4.33
CA GLU A 184 -3.08 0.50 5.43
C GLU A 184 -4.31 1.28 4.97
N GLY A 185 -4.70 1.16 3.69
CA GLY A 185 -5.88 1.82 3.13
C GLY A 185 -5.69 3.28 2.70
N GLN A 186 -4.52 3.87 2.94
CA GLN A 186 -4.27 5.31 2.70
C GLN A 186 -4.03 5.65 1.23
N ARG A 187 -3.51 4.72 0.42
CA ARG A 187 -3.01 5.01 -0.92
C ARG A 187 -4.03 5.66 -1.86
N LYS A 188 -5.28 5.17 -1.87
CA LYS A 188 -6.32 5.76 -2.72
C LYS A 188 -6.53 7.24 -2.40
N TYR A 189 -6.53 7.60 -1.12
CA TYR A 189 -6.76 8.97 -0.68
C TYR A 189 -5.59 9.90 -1.01
N ASP A 190 -4.34 9.41 -0.92
CA ASP A 190 -3.18 10.16 -1.41
C ASP A 190 -3.30 10.46 -2.90
N LEU A 191 -3.61 9.46 -3.72
CA LEU A 191 -3.73 9.61 -5.17
C LEU A 191 -4.90 10.51 -5.57
N LEU A 192 -5.99 10.50 -4.79
CA LEU A 192 -7.13 11.40 -4.98
C LEU A 192 -6.78 12.84 -4.68
N ARG A 193 -6.22 13.12 -3.49
CA ARG A 193 -5.89 14.48 -3.08
C ARG A 193 -4.78 15.12 -3.93
N TRP A 194 -3.91 14.31 -4.52
CA TRP A 194 -2.92 14.75 -5.51
C TRP A 194 -3.49 14.88 -6.94
N GLY A 195 -4.74 14.48 -7.17
CA GLY A 195 -5.37 14.54 -8.50
C GLY A 195 -4.75 13.59 -9.53
N VAL A 196 -4.11 12.49 -9.09
CA VAL A 196 -3.34 11.59 -9.97
C VAL A 196 -3.85 10.15 -9.98
N LEU A 197 -5.01 9.87 -9.38
CA LEU A 197 -5.51 8.49 -9.25
C LEU A 197 -5.58 7.76 -10.60
N GLY A 198 -6.22 8.34 -11.62
CA GLY A 198 -6.35 7.72 -12.93
C GLY A 198 -4.99 7.48 -13.60
N LYS A 199 -4.10 8.47 -13.54
CA LYS A 199 -2.73 8.39 -14.10
C LYS A 199 -1.89 7.31 -13.40
N ALA A 200 -1.99 7.22 -12.07
CA ALA A 200 -1.29 6.21 -11.29
C ALA A 200 -1.82 4.80 -11.56
N LEU A 201 -3.14 4.62 -11.68
CA LEU A 201 -3.75 3.34 -12.03
C LEU A 201 -3.34 2.89 -13.43
N LYS A 202 -3.28 3.82 -14.40
CA LYS A 202 -2.83 3.56 -15.76
C LYS A 202 -1.37 3.09 -15.77
N LEU A 203 -0.48 3.88 -15.18
CA LEU A 203 0.94 3.56 -15.09
C LEU A 203 1.18 2.18 -14.50
N PHE A 204 0.56 1.89 -13.38
CA PHE A 204 0.68 0.60 -12.70
C PHE A 204 0.05 -0.54 -13.52
N GLY A 205 -1.11 -0.31 -14.12
CA GLY A 205 -1.81 -1.29 -14.92
C GLY A 205 -1.06 -1.68 -16.20
N GLU A 206 -0.33 -0.76 -16.80
CA GLU A 206 0.50 -1.01 -17.99
C GLU A 206 1.83 -1.69 -17.63
N ALA A 207 2.43 -1.35 -16.50
CA ALA A 207 3.74 -1.84 -16.08
C ALA A 207 3.70 -3.20 -15.34
N SER A 208 2.54 -3.60 -14.79
CA SER A 208 2.44 -4.78 -13.93
C SER A 208 2.57 -6.11 -14.69
N SER A 209 3.51 -6.97 -14.25
CA SER A 209 3.72 -8.31 -14.80
C SER A 209 2.54 -9.27 -14.57
N VAL A 210 1.66 -8.99 -13.64
CA VAL A 210 0.44 -9.78 -13.42
C VAL A 210 -0.46 -9.74 -14.65
N ASN A 211 -0.54 -8.59 -15.31
CA ASN A 211 -1.28 -8.44 -16.56
C ASN A 211 -0.69 -9.27 -17.70
N GLN A 212 0.62 -9.46 -17.70
CA GLN A 212 1.31 -10.20 -18.76
C GLN A 212 1.03 -11.72 -18.72
N LYS A 213 0.91 -12.30 -17.51
CA LYS A 213 0.65 -13.74 -17.34
C LYS A 213 -0.78 -14.14 -17.72
N GLU A 214 -1.75 -13.31 -17.45
CA GLU A 214 -3.15 -13.61 -17.70
C GLU A 214 -3.69 -12.95 -18.98
N ASN A 215 -2.87 -12.16 -19.64
CA ASN A 215 -3.27 -11.31 -20.79
C ASN A 215 -4.53 -10.47 -20.48
N LYS A 216 -4.71 -10.09 -19.21
CA LYS A 216 -5.83 -9.32 -18.72
C LYS A 216 -5.34 -8.04 -18.04
N PRO A 217 -5.78 -6.88 -18.48
CA PRO A 217 -5.40 -5.63 -17.84
C PRO A 217 -5.89 -5.60 -16.38
N TYR A 218 -5.11 -4.95 -15.53
CA TYR A 218 -5.43 -4.76 -14.12
C TYR A 218 -6.85 -4.17 -13.95
N PRO A 219 -7.78 -4.83 -13.23
CA PRO A 219 -9.19 -4.46 -13.25
C PRO A 219 -9.46 -3.01 -12.81
N ALA A 220 -8.70 -2.51 -11.83
CA ALA A 220 -8.86 -1.14 -11.35
C ALA A 220 -8.51 -0.12 -12.46
N TYR A 221 -7.47 -0.36 -13.25
CA TYR A 221 -7.13 0.47 -14.39
C TYR A 221 -8.16 0.35 -15.51
N ARG A 222 -8.48 -0.88 -15.90
CA ARG A 222 -9.40 -1.13 -17.01
C ARG A 222 -10.78 -0.52 -16.82
N ASN A 223 -11.27 -0.54 -15.58
CA ASN A 223 -12.64 -0.11 -15.26
C ASN A 223 -12.68 1.32 -14.71
N PHE A 224 -11.55 2.01 -14.59
CA PHE A 224 -11.51 3.38 -14.11
C PHE A 224 -12.02 4.34 -15.17
N THR A 225 -12.91 5.22 -14.79
CA THR A 225 -13.42 6.33 -15.62
C THR A 225 -13.15 7.62 -14.86
N GLU A 226 -12.34 8.49 -15.46
CA GLU A 226 -12.01 9.80 -14.90
C GLU A 226 -13.27 10.67 -14.78
N GLY A 227 -13.34 11.42 -13.70
CA GLY A 227 -14.50 12.25 -13.36
C GLY A 227 -15.69 11.49 -12.74
N LYS A 228 -15.60 10.15 -12.68
CA LYS A 228 -16.61 9.29 -12.05
C LYS A 228 -16.08 8.56 -10.83
N HIS A 229 -15.01 7.78 -11.01
CA HIS A 229 -14.56 6.81 -9.99
C HIS A 229 -13.67 7.42 -8.90
N GLU A 230 -13.41 8.71 -8.95
CA GLU A 230 -12.81 9.46 -7.84
C GLU A 230 -13.77 9.56 -6.65
N LEU A 231 -15.05 9.59 -6.90
CA LEU A 231 -16.11 9.60 -5.88
C LEU A 231 -16.86 8.26 -5.87
N PHE A 232 -17.51 7.96 -4.77
CA PHE A 232 -18.49 6.89 -4.69
C PHE A 232 -19.88 7.42 -5.03
N PRO A 233 -20.81 6.56 -5.51
CA PRO A 233 -22.19 6.97 -5.65
C PRO A 233 -22.78 7.35 -4.30
N ILE A 234 -23.67 8.35 -4.28
CA ILE A 234 -24.46 8.66 -3.10
C ILE A 234 -25.41 7.47 -2.88
N PRO A 235 -25.48 6.91 -1.65
CA PRO A 235 -26.35 5.77 -1.38
C PRO A 235 -27.80 6.06 -1.73
N LEU A 236 -28.48 5.11 -2.36
CA LEU A 236 -29.87 5.26 -2.80
C LEU A 236 -30.79 5.70 -1.65
N LYS A 237 -30.58 5.15 -0.45
CA LYS A 237 -31.35 5.51 0.74
C LYS A 237 -31.22 7.01 1.07
N GLU A 238 -30.01 7.56 0.94
CA GLU A 238 -29.76 8.99 1.17
C GLU A 238 -30.47 9.84 0.10
N MET A 239 -30.38 9.45 -1.16
CA MET A 239 -31.08 10.16 -2.24
C MET A 239 -32.57 10.15 -2.08
N GLN A 240 -33.15 9.07 -1.54
CA GLN A 240 -34.62 8.95 -1.30
C GLN A 240 -35.07 9.72 -0.08
N SER A 241 -34.22 9.84 0.97
CA SER A 241 -34.61 10.48 2.24
C SER A 241 -34.27 11.97 2.29
N ASN A 242 -33.37 12.45 1.43
CA ASN A 242 -32.92 13.83 1.42
C ASN A 242 -33.44 14.60 0.19
N PRO A 243 -34.54 15.34 0.34
CA PRO A 243 -35.14 16.06 -0.79
C PRO A 243 -34.24 17.11 -1.44
N LYS A 244 -33.21 17.59 -0.71
CA LYS A 244 -32.23 18.58 -1.23
C LYS A 244 -31.33 17.99 -2.31
N LEU A 245 -31.13 16.68 -2.34
CA LEU A 245 -30.41 16.01 -3.42
C LEU A 245 -31.20 15.93 -4.71
N ASN A 246 -32.54 16.10 -4.66
CA ASN A 246 -33.43 16.10 -5.83
C ASN A 246 -33.15 14.94 -6.82
N GLY A 247 -32.80 13.76 -6.29
CA GLY A 247 -32.47 12.59 -7.10
C GLY A 247 -31.12 12.66 -7.81
N MET A 248 -30.30 13.71 -7.60
CA MET A 248 -28.98 13.86 -8.19
C MET A 248 -27.95 13.00 -7.46
N ASN A 249 -27.15 12.29 -8.22
CA ASN A 249 -26.01 11.54 -7.74
C ASN A 249 -24.69 12.25 -8.14
N ASN A 250 -23.57 11.70 -7.69
CA ASN A 250 -22.27 12.12 -8.19
C ASN A 250 -22.13 11.84 -9.68
N ASN A 251 -21.25 12.59 -10.35
CA ASN A 251 -21.10 12.50 -11.80
C ASN A 251 -20.91 11.05 -12.27
N GLY A 252 -21.68 10.66 -13.29
CA GLY A 252 -21.57 9.35 -13.92
C GLY A 252 -22.32 8.20 -13.21
N TYR A 253 -23.10 8.48 -12.14
CA TYR A 253 -23.91 7.49 -11.43
C TYR A 253 -25.40 7.72 -11.58
#